data_8ffd9ce0f36ea67e9cbfe87ecf9f442c
#
_entry.id   8ffd9ce0f36ea67e9cbfe87ecf9f442c
#
_cell.length_a   1.000
_cell.length_b   1.000
_cell.length_c   1.000
_cell.angle_alpha   90.00
_cell.angle_beta   90.00
_cell.angle_gamma   90.00
#
_symmetry.space_group_name_H-M   'P 1'
#
loop_
_entity.id
_entity.type
_entity.pdbx_description
1 polymer ?
#
loop_
_entity_poly.entity_id
_entity_poly.type
_entity_poly.pdbx_seq_one_letter_code
_entity_poly.pdbx_strand_id
1 'polypeptide(L)'
;MKKLTSLFVMLLVSASAFAYTSNKIVIPDVEGYKTLKGDFHIHTVFSDGNVWPETRVREAVWEGLDILSITDHIDTRSRKWIKNGIISDDCDRNTPYKLARKLAARSGLLLINGGELSRRRPSGHTNVLFVKDNNKIVAEAEKFDNDNAKATKAGLTEARNQGAFIMWNHPHWEKYAPNKTVIGPVQKKLLKKGFFDAIEVYNGGCGYSPEAHDWCLKYNLAIMGCSDYHGPLFMNVDYKGGAHRVVTLVFAKEKSIKSVREAMDAKRTAIFADDMIYGREQELKLLFDACIQVKDVKWGEKGISCTLENVSSVPVRITKAPGTEKYRYNRSFIIPPFSTFRFSVQPLLDGNTSTKLDPSVKKIEANIFVENFHVGANKPLKTAIKFEK
;
A
#
# COMPACT_ATOMS: atom_id res chain seq x y z
N MET A 1 30.64 0.41 -72.21
CA MET A 1 29.44 0.74 -71.53
C MET A 1 29.38 -0.12 -70.26
N LYS A 2 29.79 0.42 -69.11
CA LYS A 2 29.81 -0.27 -67.84
C LYS A 2 28.52 0.14 -67.10
N LYS A 3 27.65 -0.82 -66.80
CA LYS A 3 26.45 -0.61 -65.98
C LYS A 3 26.85 -0.54 -64.46
N LEU A 4 26.65 0.63 -63.86
CA LEU A 4 26.72 0.83 -62.40
C LEU A 4 25.43 0.28 -61.83
N THR A 5 25.51 -0.78 -61.07
CA THR A 5 24.44 -1.27 -60.21
C THR A 5 24.55 -0.58 -58.85
N SER A 6 23.65 0.36 -58.58
CA SER A 6 23.52 0.99 -57.25
C SER A 6 22.93 0.01 -56.27
N LEU A 7 23.71 -0.38 -55.30
CA LEU A 7 23.28 -1.18 -54.14
C LEU A 7 22.68 -0.22 -53.09
N PHE A 8 21.34 -0.21 -52.97
CA PHE A 8 20.63 0.52 -51.90
C PHE A 8 20.73 -0.32 -50.63
N VAL A 9 21.62 0.06 -49.72
CA VAL A 9 21.65 -0.50 -48.36
C VAL A 9 20.59 0.21 -47.56
N MET A 10 19.46 -0.48 -47.33
CA MET A 10 18.42 -0.05 -46.41
C MET A 10 18.92 -0.27 -44.97
N LEU A 11 19.38 0.79 -44.30
CA LEU A 11 19.64 0.79 -42.87
C LEU A 11 18.29 0.68 -42.16
N LEU A 12 17.94 -0.50 -41.68
CA LEU A 12 16.89 -0.71 -40.69
C LEU A 12 17.40 -0.13 -39.37
N VAL A 13 17.06 1.12 -39.09
CA VAL A 13 17.14 1.67 -37.74
C VAL A 13 16.02 1.00 -36.95
N SER A 14 16.36 -0.04 -36.20
CA SER A 14 15.49 -0.55 -35.14
C SER A 14 15.35 0.57 -34.09
N ALA A 15 14.31 1.37 -34.21
CA ALA A 15 13.87 2.21 -33.14
C ALA A 15 13.44 1.24 -31.99
N SER A 16 14.38 0.95 -31.08
CA SER A 16 14.05 0.46 -29.78
C SER A 16 13.17 1.54 -29.15
N ALA A 17 11.86 1.37 -29.25
CA ALA A 17 10.93 2.12 -28.45
C ALA A 17 11.32 1.84 -27.01
N PHE A 18 12.03 2.78 -26.38
CA PHE A 18 12.09 2.84 -24.92
C PHE A 18 10.64 2.98 -24.48
N ALA A 19 10.05 1.86 -24.09
CA ALA A 19 8.76 1.90 -23.40
C ALA A 19 8.98 2.84 -22.22
N TYR A 20 8.38 4.01 -22.27
CA TYR A 20 8.34 4.95 -21.16
C TYR A 20 7.55 4.24 -20.06
N THR A 21 8.27 3.56 -19.19
CA THR A 21 7.65 2.90 -18.04
C THR A 21 7.10 4.00 -17.17
N SER A 22 5.78 4.13 -17.17
CA SER A 22 5.09 5.06 -16.30
C SER A 22 5.40 4.68 -14.85
N ASN A 23 6.00 5.58 -14.08
CA ASN A 23 6.24 5.39 -12.64
C ASN A 23 4.93 5.47 -11.83
N LYS A 24 3.79 5.58 -12.50
CA LYS A 24 2.49 5.64 -11.85
C LYS A 24 2.04 4.27 -11.41
N ILE A 25 1.72 4.17 -10.13
CA ILE A 25 1.05 3.00 -9.57
C ILE A 25 -0.39 2.99 -10.09
N VAL A 26 -0.76 1.95 -10.83
CA VAL A 26 -2.11 1.76 -11.37
C VAL A 26 -2.75 0.56 -10.68
N ILE A 27 -3.77 0.82 -9.89
CA ILE A 27 -4.60 -0.18 -9.23
C ILE A 27 -6.05 0.11 -9.61
N PRO A 28 -6.81 -0.88 -10.13
CA PRO A 28 -8.18 -0.67 -10.54
C PRO A 28 -9.10 -0.39 -9.34
N ASP A 29 -10.20 0.30 -9.60
CA ASP A 29 -11.29 0.42 -8.63
C ASP A 29 -11.88 -0.97 -8.35
N VAL A 30 -12.25 -1.23 -7.10
CA VAL A 30 -12.92 -2.47 -6.72
C VAL A 30 -14.44 -2.29 -6.72
N GLU A 31 -15.19 -3.38 -6.72
CA GLU A 31 -16.66 -3.31 -6.70
C GLU A 31 -17.16 -2.45 -5.53
N GLY A 32 -17.91 -1.41 -5.84
CA GLY A 32 -18.52 -0.49 -4.89
C GLY A 32 -17.59 0.60 -4.33
N TYR A 33 -16.29 0.63 -4.71
CA TYR A 33 -15.33 1.58 -4.15
C TYR A 33 -14.28 2.04 -5.17
N LYS A 34 -13.83 3.29 -5.00
CA LYS A 34 -12.61 3.82 -5.60
C LYS A 34 -11.40 3.30 -4.85
N THR A 35 -10.38 2.84 -5.55
CA THR A 35 -9.10 2.46 -4.96
C THR A 35 -8.17 3.66 -4.96
N LEU A 36 -8.07 4.36 -3.83
CA LEU A 36 -7.23 5.54 -3.68
C LEU A 36 -5.88 5.15 -3.07
N LYS A 37 -4.79 5.63 -3.67
CA LYS A 37 -3.41 5.37 -3.24
C LYS A 37 -2.93 6.49 -2.34
N GLY A 38 -2.50 6.18 -1.13
CA GLY A 38 -2.06 7.17 -0.14
C GLY A 38 -0.74 6.84 0.52
N ASP A 39 0.00 7.89 0.88
CA ASP A 39 1.12 7.82 1.80
C ASP A 39 0.81 8.67 3.02
N PHE A 40 0.80 8.05 4.19
CA PHE A 40 0.35 8.66 5.45
C PHE A 40 1.48 8.82 6.47
N HIS A 41 2.74 8.62 6.03
CA HIS A 41 3.92 8.79 6.85
C HIS A 41 5.12 9.22 5.99
N ILE A 42 5.45 10.51 6.02
CA ILE A 42 6.57 11.09 5.27
C ILE A 42 7.07 12.38 5.94
N HIS A 43 8.37 12.62 5.85
CA HIS A 43 9.06 13.71 6.54
C HIS A 43 9.55 14.80 5.60
N THR A 44 9.72 16.02 6.16
CA THR A 44 10.25 17.19 5.46
C THR A 44 11.35 17.86 6.28
N VAL A 45 11.86 19.00 5.78
CA VAL A 45 12.84 19.83 6.51
C VAL A 45 12.29 20.40 7.83
N PHE A 46 10.98 20.29 8.08
CA PHE A 46 10.37 20.75 9.33
C PHE A 46 10.55 19.75 10.49
N SER A 47 11.07 18.54 10.22
CA SER A 47 11.61 17.62 11.21
C SER A 47 13.03 17.23 10.83
N ASP A 48 13.31 16.01 10.48
CA ASP A 48 14.63 15.47 10.14
C ASP A 48 14.73 15.04 8.65
N GLY A 49 13.68 15.26 7.86
CA GLY A 49 13.74 15.07 6.42
C GLY A 49 14.59 16.14 5.72
N ASN A 50 14.90 15.88 4.46
CA ASN A 50 15.74 16.74 3.60
C ASN A 50 14.97 17.32 2.42
N VAL A 51 13.63 17.27 2.44
CA VAL A 51 12.75 17.64 1.31
C VAL A 51 11.75 18.69 1.75
N TRP A 52 11.50 19.64 0.87
CA TRP A 52 10.53 20.71 1.11
C TRP A 52 9.07 20.19 0.96
N PRO A 53 8.09 20.69 1.74
CA PRO A 53 6.71 20.18 1.72
C PRO A 53 6.06 20.12 0.34
N GLU A 54 6.22 21.17 -0.49
CA GLU A 54 5.66 21.17 -1.85
C GLU A 54 6.33 20.14 -2.78
N THR A 55 7.59 19.80 -2.52
CA THR A 55 8.28 18.74 -3.25
C THR A 55 7.65 17.38 -2.95
N ARG A 56 7.24 17.12 -1.70
CA ARG A 56 6.46 15.90 -1.34
C ARG A 56 5.17 15.78 -2.12
N VAL A 57 4.47 16.91 -2.32
CA VAL A 57 3.28 16.95 -3.18
C VAL A 57 3.63 16.59 -4.64
N ARG A 58 4.72 17.16 -5.20
CA ARG A 58 5.14 16.87 -6.57
C ARG A 58 5.53 15.40 -6.75
N GLU A 59 6.26 14.83 -5.80
CA GLU A 59 6.64 13.41 -5.77
C GLU A 59 5.38 12.52 -5.74
N ALA A 60 4.40 12.81 -4.89
CA ALA A 60 3.16 12.06 -4.80
C ALA A 60 2.35 12.10 -6.11
N VAL A 61 2.21 13.29 -6.71
CA VAL A 61 1.52 13.46 -8.00
C VAL A 61 2.24 12.74 -9.13
N TRP A 62 3.58 12.77 -9.13
CA TRP A 62 4.39 12.11 -10.15
C TRP A 62 4.19 10.59 -10.14
N GLU A 63 4.08 9.96 -8.96
CA GLU A 63 3.79 8.53 -8.84
C GLU A 63 2.29 8.19 -8.98
N GLY A 64 1.43 9.19 -9.10
CA GLY A 64 -0.02 9.00 -9.24
C GLY A 64 -0.73 8.65 -7.94
N LEU A 65 -0.23 9.15 -6.80
CA LEU A 65 -0.94 9.05 -5.54
C LEU A 65 -2.18 9.96 -5.54
N ASP A 66 -3.17 9.57 -4.76
CA ASP A 66 -4.42 10.29 -4.55
C ASP A 66 -4.46 11.04 -3.23
N ILE A 67 -3.68 10.56 -2.23
CA ILE A 67 -3.70 11.03 -0.85
C ILE A 67 -2.27 11.19 -0.35
N LEU A 68 -2.02 12.26 0.41
CA LEU A 68 -0.76 12.48 1.12
C LEU A 68 -1.03 13.04 2.51
N SER A 69 -0.31 12.57 3.52
CA SER A 69 -0.21 13.24 4.81
C SER A 69 1.25 13.46 5.15
N ILE A 70 1.67 14.72 5.28
CA ILE A 70 3.01 15.07 5.78
C ILE A 70 2.95 14.95 7.30
N THR A 71 3.83 14.12 7.86
CA THR A 71 3.81 13.73 9.27
C THR A 71 5.15 13.97 9.93
N ASP A 72 5.70 15.18 9.76
CA ASP A 72 6.91 15.59 10.45
C ASP A 72 6.81 15.34 11.96
N HIS A 73 7.92 15.02 12.60
CA HIS A 73 8.00 14.96 14.06
C HIS A 73 7.52 16.27 14.68
N ILE A 74 6.43 16.24 15.43
CA ILE A 74 5.84 17.45 16.01
C ILE A 74 6.46 17.83 17.36
N ASP A 75 7.01 16.89 18.10
CA ASP A 75 7.62 17.07 19.42
C ASP A 75 9.14 17.02 19.41
N THR A 76 9.75 16.62 18.30
CA THR A 76 11.20 16.59 18.12
C THR A 76 11.55 17.27 16.81
N ARG A 77 12.46 18.25 16.85
CA ARG A 77 12.91 18.99 15.66
C ARG A 77 14.34 18.66 15.31
N SER A 78 14.66 18.73 14.04
CA SER A 78 16.04 18.59 13.59
C SER A 78 16.90 19.77 14.01
N ARG A 79 17.82 19.55 14.92
CA ARG A 79 18.81 20.56 15.32
C ARG A 79 19.63 21.06 14.12
N LYS A 80 19.81 20.26 13.08
CA LYS A 80 20.54 20.63 11.86
C LYS A 80 19.90 21.84 11.18
N TRP A 81 18.60 21.77 10.92
CA TRP A 81 17.88 22.82 10.18
C TRP A 81 17.68 24.08 11.02
N ILE A 82 17.50 23.93 12.33
CA ILE A 82 17.42 25.06 13.26
C ILE A 82 18.79 25.77 13.33
N LYS A 83 19.89 25.04 13.55
CA LYS A 83 21.24 25.60 13.62
C LYS A 83 21.66 26.32 12.33
N ASN A 84 21.18 25.84 11.18
CA ASN A 84 21.47 26.46 9.89
C ASN A 84 20.49 27.58 9.52
N GLY A 85 19.59 27.97 10.43
CA GLY A 85 18.64 29.05 10.20
C GLY A 85 17.57 28.77 9.13
N ILE A 86 17.38 27.50 8.74
CA ILE A 86 16.39 27.11 7.71
C ILE A 86 14.98 27.15 8.30
N ILE A 87 14.82 26.72 9.55
CA ILE A 87 13.55 26.79 10.30
C ILE A 87 13.79 27.39 11.67
N SER A 88 12.80 28.12 12.21
CA SER A 88 12.83 28.58 13.58
C SER A 88 12.40 27.50 14.56
N ASP A 89 12.97 27.49 15.77
CA ASP A 89 12.63 26.51 16.83
C ASP A 89 11.18 26.65 17.32
N ASP A 90 10.62 27.85 17.24
CA ASP A 90 9.22 28.19 17.56
C ASP A 90 8.25 28.10 16.38
N CYS A 91 8.71 27.64 15.21
CA CYS A 91 7.87 27.52 14.02
C CYS A 91 6.61 26.68 14.30
N ASP A 92 5.47 27.17 13.82
CA ASP A 92 4.18 26.50 13.89
C ASP A 92 4.27 25.05 13.32
N ARG A 93 3.85 24.07 14.10
CA ARG A 93 3.86 22.63 13.74
C ARG A 93 2.94 22.26 12.57
N ASN A 94 2.03 23.17 12.20
CA ASN A 94 1.17 22.97 11.02
C ASN A 94 1.77 23.58 9.73
N THR A 95 2.96 24.16 9.79
CA THR A 95 3.59 24.83 8.63
C THR A 95 3.78 23.89 7.43
N PRO A 96 4.23 22.62 7.56
CA PRO A 96 4.36 21.72 6.42
C PRO A 96 3.05 21.55 5.65
N TYR A 97 1.95 21.30 6.36
CA TYR A 97 0.62 21.22 5.76
C TYR A 97 0.21 22.55 5.10
N LYS A 98 0.41 23.71 5.78
CA LYS A 98 0.04 25.03 5.26
C LYS A 98 0.77 25.36 3.96
N LEU A 99 2.05 25.02 3.84
CA LEU A 99 2.85 25.23 2.63
C LEU A 99 2.38 24.33 1.48
N ALA A 100 2.16 23.04 1.77
CA ALA A 100 1.80 22.04 0.76
C ALA A 100 0.37 22.19 0.20
N ARG A 101 -0.59 22.69 1.01
CA ARG A 101 -2.03 22.62 0.73
C ARG A 101 -2.47 23.23 -0.60
N LYS A 102 -1.88 24.38 -0.99
CA LYS A 102 -2.27 25.10 -2.21
C LYS A 102 -1.88 24.32 -3.46
N LEU A 103 -0.67 23.76 -3.45
CA LEU A 103 -0.18 22.93 -4.56
C LEU A 103 -0.96 21.61 -4.62
N ALA A 104 -1.19 20.94 -3.49
CA ALA A 104 -1.97 19.71 -3.42
C ALA A 104 -3.38 19.89 -4.02
N ALA A 105 -4.10 20.95 -3.61
CA ALA A 105 -5.43 21.26 -4.13
C ALA A 105 -5.42 21.50 -5.66
N ARG A 106 -4.45 22.24 -6.17
CA ARG A 106 -4.30 22.47 -7.63
C ARG A 106 -3.99 21.21 -8.42
N SER A 107 -3.30 20.26 -7.79
CA SER A 107 -2.91 19.00 -8.41
C SER A 107 -3.98 17.90 -8.23
N GLY A 108 -5.10 18.17 -7.58
CA GLY A 108 -6.13 17.17 -7.28
C GLY A 108 -5.71 16.11 -6.27
N LEU A 109 -4.64 16.37 -5.48
CA LEU A 109 -4.17 15.51 -4.40
C LEU A 109 -4.91 15.84 -3.10
N LEU A 110 -5.46 14.83 -2.43
CA LEU A 110 -6.05 14.98 -1.10
C LEU A 110 -4.93 15.11 -0.07
N LEU A 111 -4.75 16.29 0.51
CA LEU A 111 -3.76 16.51 1.56
C LEU A 111 -4.43 16.49 2.92
N ILE A 112 -3.96 15.61 3.81
CA ILE A 112 -4.44 15.43 5.18
C ILE A 112 -3.45 16.08 6.14
N ASN A 113 -3.94 16.93 7.06
CA ASN A 113 -3.09 17.44 8.13
C ASN A 113 -2.78 16.32 9.13
N GLY A 114 -1.50 16.15 9.41
CA GLY A 114 -1.00 15.13 10.32
C GLY A 114 0.29 15.56 11.01
N GLY A 115 0.80 14.69 11.85
CA GLY A 115 2.08 14.85 12.52
C GLY A 115 2.47 13.55 13.22
N GLU A 116 3.75 13.38 13.46
CA GLU A 116 4.26 12.25 14.21
C GLU A 116 4.67 12.68 15.62
N LEU A 117 4.00 12.11 16.64
CA LEU A 117 4.40 12.20 18.04
C LEU A 117 5.47 11.14 18.31
N SER A 118 6.72 11.58 18.51
CA SER A 118 7.91 10.73 18.39
C SER A 118 8.62 10.56 19.74
N ARG A 119 7.90 10.10 20.73
CA ARG A 119 8.48 9.90 22.07
C ARG A 119 9.39 8.68 22.09
N ARG A 120 10.54 8.83 22.75
CA ARG A 120 11.49 7.73 22.98
C ARG A 120 10.83 6.59 23.76
N ARG A 121 11.48 5.42 23.77
CA ARG A 121 11.03 4.29 24.59
C ARG A 121 10.64 4.73 26.00
N PRO A 122 9.59 4.13 26.58
CA PRO A 122 8.84 2.95 26.09
C PRO A 122 7.64 3.27 25.19
N SER A 123 7.46 4.51 24.71
CA SER A 123 6.26 4.94 23.97
C SER A 123 6.31 4.65 22.48
N GLY A 124 7.48 4.87 21.84
CA GLY A 124 7.59 4.75 20.37
C GLY A 124 6.92 5.90 19.63
N HIS A 125 6.77 5.74 18.32
CA HIS A 125 6.25 6.75 17.41
C HIS A 125 4.80 6.50 17.06
N THR A 126 4.04 7.58 16.86
CA THR A 126 2.61 7.51 16.57
C THR A 126 2.18 8.65 15.66
N ASN A 127 1.63 8.36 14.49
CA ASN A 127 1.03 9.37 13.63
C ASN A 127 -0.38 9.73 14.11
N VAL A 128 -0.64 11.02 14.11
CA VAL A 128 -1.96 11.61 14.33
C VAL A 128 -2.41 12.27 13.03
N LEU A 129 -3.46 11.74 12.40
CA LEU A 129 -3.96 12.17 11.10
C LEU A 129 -5.31 12.87 11.26
N PHE A 130 -5.68 13.74 10.31
CA PHE A 130 -6.92 14.54 10.32
C PHE A 130 -7.02 15.49 11.52
N VAL A 131 -5.89 15.94 12.04
CA VAL A 131 -5.83 16.90 13.15
C VAL A 131 -6.08 18.33 12.66
N LYS A 132 -6.52 19.19 13.60
CA LYS A 132 -6.73 20.61 13.35
C LYS A 132 -5.50 21.44 13.69
N ASP A 133 -4.82 21.08 14.78
CA ASP A 133 -3.69 21.85 15.32
C ASP A 133 -2.68 20.96 16.06
N ASN A 134 -1.56 20.73 15.42
CA ASN A 134 -0.45 19.98 15.99
C ASN A 134 0.20 20.67 17.20
N ASN A 135 0.17 22.02 17.28
CA ASN A 135 0.75 22.75 18.41
C ASN A 135 0.07 22.42 19.74
N LYS A 136 -1.25 22.23 19.73
CA LYS A 136 -1.99 21.82 20.94
C LYS A 136 -1.62 20.42 21.40
N ILE A 137 -1.38 19.50 20.47
CA ILE A 137 -0.97 18.12 20.77
C ILE A 137 0.40 18.13 21.47
N VAL A 138 1.35 18.93 20.94
CA VAL A 138 2.67 19.09 21.52
C VAL A 138 2.58 19.74 22.91
N ALA A 139 1.84 20.83 23.05
CA ALA A 139 1.68 21.53 24.33
C ALA A 139 1.11 20.61 25.44
N GLU A 140 0.19 19.72 25.11
CA GLU A 140 -0.32 18.75 26.08
C GLU A 140 0.73 17.66 26.43
N ALA A 141 1.52 17.21 25.45
CA ALA A 141 2.57 16.23 25.68
C ALA A 141 3.73 16.81 26.52
N GLU A 142 4.15 18.05 26.26
CA GLU A 142 5.25 18.72 26.94
C GLU A 142 5.00 18.96 28.44
N LYS A 143 3.74 18.96 28.91
CA LYS A 143 3.42 18.97 30.35
C LYS A 143 4.04 17.81 31.12
N PHE A 144 4.49 16.75 30.41
CA PHE A 144 5.02 15.51 30.98
C PHE A 144 6.39 15.12 30.39
N ASP A 145 7.24 16.07 30.04
CA ASP A 145 8.52 15.81 29.32
C ASP A 145 9.45 14.80 30.01
N ASN A 146 9.36 14.67 31.33
CA ASN A 146 10.16 13.70 32.09
C ASN A 146 9.54 12.28 32.11
N ASP A 147 8.34 12.08 31.52
CA ASP A 147 7.63 10.79 31.49
C ASP A 147 7.02 10.54 30.09
N ASN A 148 7.80 9.89 29.22
CA ASN A 148 7.38 9.62 27.86
C ASN A 148 6.01 8.92 27.75
N ALA A 149 5.68 8.05 28.67
CA ALA A 149 4.39 7.35 28.66
C ALA A 149 3.20 8.28 28.95
N LYS A 150 3.37 9.19 29.91
CA LYS A 150 2.37 10.21 30.22
C LYS A 150 2.28 11.25 29.12
N ALA A 151 3.42 11.71 28.61
CA ALA A 151 3.50 12.66 27.49
C ALA A 151 2.76 12.12 26.25
N THR A 152 3.06 10.88 25.84
CA THR A 152 2.37 10.21 24.73
C THR A 152 0.85 10.16 24.97
N LYS A 153 0.44 9.71 26.16
CA LYS A 153 -1.01 9.62 26.47
C LYS A 153 -1.68 10.99 26.43
N ALA A 154 -1.05 12.05 26.95
CA ALA A 154 -1.59 13.40 26.95
C ALA A 154 -1.76 13.94 25.51
N GLY A 155 -0.69 13.84 24.69
CA GLY A 155 -0.74 14.24 23.29
C GLY A 155 -1.79 13.46 22.48
N LEU A 156 -1.87 12.14 22.64
CA LEU A 156 -2.88 11.32 21.95
C LEU A 156 -4.30 11.60 22.45
N THR A 157 -4.48 12.00 23.72
CA THR A 157 -5.78 12.44 24.23
C THR A 157 -6.23 13.72 23.53
N GLU A 158 -5.33 14.70 23.41
CA GLU A 158 -5.64 15.91 22.66
C GLU A 158 -5.89 15.62 21.17
N ALA A 159 -5.11 14.74 20.55
CA ALA A 159 -5.38 14.33 19.17
C ALA A 159 -6.78 13.73 19.02
N ARG A 160 -7.23 12.89 19.97
CA ARG A 160 -8.62 12.36 20.01
C ARG A 160 -9.67 13.46 20.17
N ASN A 161 -9.42 14.46 21.01
CA ASN A 161 -10.33 15.61 21.17
C ASN A 161 -10.51 16.38 19.86
N GLN A 162 -9.47 16.37 19.00
CA GLN A 162 -9.53 16.96 17.66
C GLN A 162 -10.17 16.05 16.61
N GLY A 163 -10.49 14.80 16.93
CA GLY A 163 -11.05 13.79 16.03
C GLY A 163 -10.00 13.07 15.19
N ALA A 164 -8.75 12.98 15.65
CA ALA A 164 -7.68 12.31 14.92
C ALA A 164 -7.95 10.82 14.66
N PHE A 165 -7.46 10.34 13.53
CA PHE A 165 -7.15 8.93 13.27
C PHE A 165 -5.72 8.67 13.71
N ILE A 166 -5.51 7.70 14.59
CA ILE A 166 -4.23 7.47 15.26
C ILE A 166 -3.62 6.15 14.80
N MET A 167 -2.40 6.22 14.24
CA MET A 167 -1.65 5.08 13.75
C MET A 167 -0.40 4.86 14.59
N TRP A 168 -0.21 3.63 15.11
CA TRP A 168 1.05 3.22 15.72
C TRP A 168 2.06 2.89 14.62
N ASN A 169 3.18 3.63 14.59
CA ASN A 169 4.19 3.56 13.53
C ASN A 169 5.19 2.43 13.76
N HIS A 170 5.68 1.83 12.67
CA HIS A 170 6.82 0.91 12.55
C HIS A 170 7.16 0.13 13.83
N PRO A 171 6.26 -0.70 14.38
CA PRO A 171 6.45 -1.37 15.67
C PRO A 171 7.69 -2.27 15.73
N HIS A 172 8.25 -2.65 14.59
CA HIS A 172 9.47 -3.48 14.51
C HIS A 172 10.78 -2.68 14.45
N TRP A 173 10.71 -1.36 14.29
CA TRP A 173 11.90 -0.48 14.42
C TRP A 173 12.41 -0.44 15.85
N GLU A 174 11.52 -0.38 16.84
CA GLU A 174 11.86 -0.46 18.26
C GLU A 174 11.82 -1.92 18.77
N LYS A 175 12.93 -2.63 18.66
CA LYS A 175 13.02 -4.02 19.09
C LYS A 175 13.12 -4.12 20.60
N TYR A 176 12.08 -4.61 21.25
CA TYR A 176 12.11 -5.03 22.66
C TYR A 176 12.74 -6.43 22.84
N ALA A 177 12.81 -7.21 21.78
CA ALA A 177 13.47 -8.50 21.74
C ALA A 177 14.26 -8.66 20.44
N PRO A 178 15.44 -9.34 20.46
CA PRO A 178 16.18 -9.65 19.26
C PRO A 178 15.30 -10.43 18.26
N ASN A 179 15.26 -9.99 17.01
CA ASN A 179 14.58 -10.66 15.90
C ASN A 179 13.06 -10.89 16.06
N LYS A 180 12.40 -10.20 16.97
CA LYS A 180 10.96 -10.33 17.18
C LYS A 180 10.32 -8.99 17.51
N THR A 181 9.25 -8.65 16.80
CA THR A 181 8.39 -7.51 17.12
C THR A 181 7.46 -7.89 18.27
N VAL A 182 7.38 -7.04 19.30
CA VAL A 182 6.53 -7.29 20.47
C VAL A 182 5.78 -6.03 20.88
N ILE A 183 4.58 -6.22 21.46
CA ILE A 183 3.80 -5.11 22.03
C ILE A 183 4.40 -4.72 23.38
N GLY A 184 4.98 -3.53 23.44
CA GLY A 184 5.53 -2.98 24.69
C GLY A 184 4.45 -2.64 25.72
N PRO A 185 4.84 -2.38 26.99
CA PRO A 185 3.86 -2.11 28.07
C PRO A 185 2.97 -0.91 27.82
N VAL A 186 3.51 0.17 27.23
CA VAL A 186 2.75 1.40 26.92
C VAL A 186 1.77 1.13 25.79
N GLN A 187 2.22 0.53 24.70
CA GLN A 187 1.38 0.19 23.55
C GLN A 187 0.26 -0.76 23.94
N LYS A 188 0.54 -1.75 24.82
CA LYS A 188 -0.48 -2.66 25.36
C LYS A 188 -1.58 -1.92 26.13
N LYS A 189 -1.21 -0.89 26.91
CA LYS A 189 -2.18 -0.04 27.63
C LYS A 189 -2.99 0.82 26.66
N LEU A 190 -2.33 1.40 25.64
CA LEU A 190 -2.97 2.25 24.63
C LEU A 190 -3.94 1.43 23.75
N LEU A 191 -3.54 0.24 23.30
CA LEU A 191 -4.42 -0.71 22.58
C LEU A 191 -5.68 -1.07 23.39
N LYS A 192 -5.51 -1.45 24.66
CA LYS A 192 -6.63 -1.80 25.55
C LYS A 192 -7.61 -0.63 25.76
N LYS A 193 -7.13 0.62 25.65
CA LYS A 193 -7.94 1.83 25.79
C LYS A 193 -8.49 2.35 24.47
N GLY A 194 -8.27 1.66 23.36
CA GLY A 194 -8.75 2.06 22.04
C GLY A 194 -8.10 3.33 21.49
N PHE A 195 -6.84 3.60 21.86
CA PHE A 195 -6.14 4.78 21.32
C PHE A 195 -5.69 4.61 19.86
N PHE A 196 -5.46 3.39 19.40
CA PHE A 196 -5.01 3.17 18.02
C PHE A 196 -6.18 2.76 17.12
N ASP A 197 -6.24 3.36 15.93
CA ASP A 197 -7.15 3.03 14.83
C ASP A 197 -6.47 2.14 13.80
N ALA A 198 -5.11 2.25 13.72
CA ALA A 198 -4.28 1.53 12.76
C ALA A 198 -2.91 1.16 13.34
N ILE A 199 -2.25 0.24 12.67
CA ILE A 199 -0.82 -0.02 12.82
C ILE A 199 -0.16 0.08 11.44
N GLU A 200 1.04 0.66 11.40
CA GLU A 200 1.91 0.63 10.23
C GLU A 200 2.56 -0.74 10.12
N VAL A 201 1.94 -1.59 9.31
CA VAL A 201 2.35 -3.00 9.10
C VAL A 201 3.53 -3.12 8.15
N TYR A 202 3.63 -2.19 7.21
CA TYR A 202 4.76 -2.06 6.30
C TYR A 202 5.30 -0.63 6.35
N ASN A 203 6.60 -0.49 6.60
CA ASN A 203 7.29 0.80 6.60
C ASN A 203 8.44 0.76 5.58
N GLY A 204 8.61 1.81 4.77
CA GLY A 204 9.60 1.84 3.70
C GLY A 204 11.05 1.70 4.17
N GLY A 205 11.35 2.10 5.41
CA GLY A 205 12.68 1.95 6.02
C GLY A 205 12.89 0.62 6.75
N CYS A 206 11.82 -0.06 7.17
CA CYS A 206 11.88 -1.26 8.03
C CYS A 206 11.30 -2.52 7.38
N GLY A 207 10.50 -2.38 6.32
CA GLY A 207 9.84 -3.49 5.65
C GLY A 207 8.55 -3.98 6.33
N TYR A 208 8.16 -5.21 6.03
CA TYR A 208 6.94 -5.87 6.51
C TYR A 208 7.09 -6.40 7.94
N SER A 209 6.07 -6.17 8.77
CA SER A 209 5.95 -6.73 10.13
C SER A 209 4.79 -7.75 10.20
N PRO A 210 5.07 -9.05 10.13
CA PRO A 210 4.04 -10.10 10.19
C PRO A 210 3.21 -10.04 11.46
N GLU A 211 3.87 -9.80 12.62
CA GLU A 211 3.17 -9.72 13.91
C GLU A 211 2.22 -8.52 13.96
N ALA A 212 2.62 -7.37 13.39
CA ALA A 212 1.75 -6.19 13.33
C ALA A 212 0.52 -6.44 12.45
N HIS A 213 0.66 -7.19 11.37
CA HIS A 213 -0.47 -7.62 10.54
C HIS A 213 -1.48 -8.44 11.35
N ASP A 214 -1.00 -9.46 12.07
CA ASP A 214 -1.86 -10.30 12.93
C ASP A 214 -2.50 -9.49 14.07
N TRP A 215 -1.79 -8.47 14.60
CA TRP A 215 -2.38 -7.57 15.60
C TRP A 215 -3.50 -6.71 15.02
N CYS A 216 -3.35 -6.21 13.78
CA CYS A 216 -4.42 -5.50 13.10
C CYS A 216 -5.69 -6.36 12.96
N LEU A 217 -5.53 -7.63 12.61
CA LEU A 217 -6.65 -8.58 12.53
C LEU A 217 -7.27 -8.82 13.90
N LYS A 218 -6.42 -9.10 14.91
CA LYS A 218 -6.83 -9.42 16.28
C LYS A 218 -7.58 -8.28 16.98
N TYR A 219 -7.09 -7.05 16.83
CA TYR A 219 -7.63 -5.86 17.51
C TYR A 219 -8.56 -5.03 16.62
N ASN A 220 -8.88 -5.53 15.42
CA ASN A 220 -9.72 -4.86 14.43
C ASN A 220 -9.23 -3.43 14.11
N LEU A 221 -7.92 -3.30 13.78
CA LEU A 221 -7.28 -2.05 13.39
C LEU A 221 -7.08 -1.99 11.87
N ALA A 222 -7.03 -0.80 11.30
CA ALA A 222 -6.69 -0.62 9.89
C ALA A 222 -5.24 -1.07 9.61
N ILE A 223 -5.03 -1.68 8.46
CA ILE A 223 -3.74 -2.17 7.98
C ILE A 223 -3.16 -1.08 7.11
N MET A 224 -2.04 -0.45 7.55
CA MET A 224 -1.43 0.67 6.86
C MET A 224 0.01 0.34 6.44
N GLY A 225 0.40 0.85 5.27
CA GLY A 225 1.78 0.84 4.81
C GLY A 225 2.17 2.21 4.29
N CYS A 226 3.31 2.72 4.75
CA CYS A 226 3.75 4.07 4.45
C CYS A 226 5.24 4.12 4.16
N SER A 227 5.69 5.21 3.52
CA SER A 227 7.09 5.31 3.09
C SER A 227 8.06 5.65 4.20
N ASP A 228 7.68 6.53 5.11
CA ASP A 228 8.57 7.08 6.14
C ASP A 228 9.85 7.69 5.53
N TYR A 229 9.75 8.26 4.33
CA TYR A 229 10.90 8.77 3.60
C TYR A 229 11.34 10.13 4.12
N HIS A 230 12.64 10.24 4.40
CA HIS A 230 13.31 11.45 4.85
C HIS A 230 14.05 12.17 3.72
N GLY A 231 14.65 11.41 2.81
CA GLY A 231 15.34 11.90 1.62
C GLY A 231 14.43 12.13 0.42
N PRO A 232 14.94 12.70 -0.68
CA PRO A 232 14.24 12.75 -1.96
C PRO A 232 13.83 11.36 -2.43
N LEU A 233 12.70 11.27 -3.11
CA LEU A 233 12.09 10.01 -3.53
C LEU A 233 13.04 9.13 -4.35
N PHE A 234 13.76 9.71 -5.32
CA PHE A 234 14.71 8.99 -6.18
C PHE A 234 15.90 8.35 -5.43
N MET A 235 16.15 8.75 -4.19
CA MET A 235 17.19 8.15 -3.33
C MET A 235 16.66 6.92 -2.55
N ASN A 236 15.34 6.74 -2.50
CA ASN A 236 14.70 5.70 -1.72
C ASN A 236 14.05 4.63 -2.60
N VAL A 237 13.80 4.92 -3.88
CA VAL A 237 13.08 4.03 -4.80
C VAL A 237 13.90 3.81 -6.06
N ASP A 238 14.24 2.57 -6.36
CA ASP A 238 14.89 2.19 -7.62
C ASP A 238 13.87 2.02 -8.77
N TYR A 239 13.45 3.15 -9.35
CA TYR A 239 12.51 3.14 -10.48
C TYR A 239 13.06 2.45 -11.73
N LYS A 240 14.39 2.39 -11.91
CA LYS A 240 15.00 1.70 -13.04
C LYS A 240 14.87 0.18 -12.90
N GLY A 241 14.95 -0.30 -11.66
CA GLY A 241 14.71 -1.69 -11.31
C GLY A 241 13.20 -2.04 -11.23
N GLY A 242 12.30 -1.08 -11.46
CA GLY A 242 10.85 -1.30 -11.41
C GLY A 242 10.24 -1.20 -10.00
N ALA A 243 11.01 -0.76 -9.00
CA ALA A 243 10.48 -0.55 -7.65
C ALA A 243 9.49 0.62 -7.60
N HIS A 244 8.65 0.65 -6.58
CA HIS A 244 7.69 1.70 -6.32
C HIS A 244 7.64 2.03 -4.81
N ARG A 245 7.11 3.23 -4.47
CA ARG A 245 6.86 3.62 -3.09
C ARG A 245 5.87 2.66 -2.44
N VAL A 246 6.05 2.40 -1.16
CA VAL A 246 5.00 1.80 -0.32
C VAL A 246 3.78 2.70 -0.30
N VAL A 247 2.61 2.14 -0.54
CA VAL A 247 1.34 2.88 -0.47
C VAL A 247 0.29 2.09 0.29
N THR A 248 -0.54 2.82 1.02
CA THR A 248 -1.81 2.31 1.51
C THR A 248 -2.87 2.49 0.42
N LEU A 249 -3.53 1.41 0.05
CA LEU A 249 -4.74 1.40 -0.76
C LEU A 249 -5.94 1.65 0.14
N VAL A 250 -6.72 2.69 -0.13
CA VAL A 250 -7.93 3.03 0.63
C VAL A 250 -9.14 2.82 -0.27
N PHE A 251 -10.03 1.90 0.10
CA PHE A 251 -11.24 1.59 -0.66
C PHE A 251 -12.38 2.52 -0.21
N ALA A 252 -12.44 3.69 -0.83
CA ALA A 252 -13.34 4.79 -0.51
C ALA A 252 -14.50 4.89 -1.51
N LYS A 253 -15.66 5.37 -1.08
CA LYS A 253 -16.83 5.55 -1.97
C LYS A 253 -16.58 6.62 -3.05
N GLU A 254 -15.79 7.62 -2.72
CA GLU A 254 -15.43 8.71 -3.61
C GLU A 254 -14.06 9.30 -3.24
N LYS A 255 -13.45 10.10 -4.13
CA LYS A 255 -12.18 10.79 -3.85
C LYS A 255 -12.46 12.08 -3.07
N SER A 256 -12.69 11.93 -1.75
CA SER A 256 -12.87 13.03 -0.81
C SER A 256 -12.26 12.73 0.55
N ILE A 257 -11.82 13.75 1.29
CA ILE A 257 -11.26 13.61 2.65
C ILE A 257 -12.24 12.88 3.57
N LYS A 258 -13.54 13.18 3.47
CA LYS A 258 -14.59 12.55 4.27
C LYS A 258 -14.71 11.04 3.96
N SER A 259 -14.72 10.68 2.67
CA SER A 259 -14.83 9.29 2.26
C SER A 259 -13.57 8.47 2.56
N VAL A 260 -12.39 9.09 2.45
CA VAL A 260 -11.12 8.49 2.89
C VAL A 260 -11.16 8.19 4.39
N ARG A 261 -11.57 9.16 5.22
CA ARG A 261 -11.69 8.97 6.66
C ARG A 261 -12.66 7.85 7.00
N GLU A 262 -13.84 7.83 6.39
CA GLU A 262 -14.85 6.79 6.58
C GLU A 262 -14.32 5.39 6.21
N ALA A 263 -13.60 5.28 5.08
CA ALA A 263 -13.00 4.01 4.64
C ALA A 263 -11.94 3.52 5.63
N MET A 264 -11.07 4.41 6.12
CA MET A 264 -10.05 4.09 7.12
C MET A 264 -10.69 3.66 8.45
N ASP A 265 -11.72 4.35 8.94
CA ASP A 265 -12.47 3.99 10.14
C ASP A 265 -13.16 2.63 9.99
N ALA A 266 -13.64 2.31 8.79
CA ALA A 266 -14.23 1.02 8.43
C ALA A 266 -13.19 -0.09 8.13
N LYS A 267 -11.89 0.20 8.24
CA LYS A 267 -10.74 -0.72 8.01
C LYS A 267 -10.65 -1.23 6.55
N ARG A 268 -11.26 -0.52 5.61
CA ARG A 268 -11.18 -0.83 4.19
C ARG A 268 -9.86 -0.30 3.62
N THR A 269 -8.76 -0.95 4.03
CA THR A 269 -7.39 -0.63 3.63
C THR A 269 -6.61 -1.87 3.27
N ALA A 270 -5.64 -1.73 2.35
CA ALA A 270 -4.63 -2.71 2.04
C ALA A 270 -3.29 -2.01 1.76
N ILE A 271 -2.21 -2.75 1.67
CA ILE A 271 -0.87 -2.22 1.38
C ILE A 271 -0.41 -2.77 0.04
N PHE A 272 0.20 -1.93 -0.79
CA PHE A 272 1.00 -2.36 -1.92
C PHE A 272 2.46 -1.95 -1.70
N ALA A 273 3.34 -2.94 -1.60
CA ALA A 273 4.78 -2.77 -1.36
C ALA A 273 5.56 -3.98 -1.90
N ASP A 274 6.69 -3.77 -2.57
CA ASP A 274 7.59 -4.82 -3.07
C ASP A 274 6.87 -5.93 -3.86
N ASP A 275 5.97 -5.55 -4.77
CA ASP A 275 5.13 -6.49 -5.54
C ASP A 275 4.20 -7.37 -4.69
N MET A 276 4.03 -7.04 -3.42
CA MET A 276 3.17 -7.73 -2.47
C MET A 276 1.95 -6.90 -2.10
N ILE A 277 0.84 -7.56 -1.82
CA ILE A 277 -0.36 -6.94 -1.27
C ILE A 277 -0.61 -7.53 0.12
N TYR A 278 -0.86 -6.67 1.11
CA TYR A 278 -1.20 -7.08 2.48
C TYR A 278 -2.52 -6.43 2.88
N GLY A 279 -3.44 -7.23 3.44
CA GLY A 279 -4.75 -6.69 3.81
C GLY A 279 -5.66 -7.73 4.45
N ARG A 280 -6.93 -7.40 4.58
CA ARG A 280 -7.96 -8.36 5.01
C ARG A 280 -8.45 -9.18 3.83
N GLU A 281 -8.93 -10.38 4.11
CA GLU A 281 -9.36 -11.34 3.08
C GLU A 281 -10.44 -10.78 2.15
N GLN A 282 -11.41 -10.04 2.70
CA GLN A 282 -12.50 -9.45 1.93
C GLN A 282 -11.98 -8.41 0.92
N GLU A 283 -11.15 -7.46 1.37
CA GLU A 283 -10.58 -6.41 0.54
C GLU A 283 -9.63 -6.98 -0.53
N LEU A 284 -8.81 -7.98 -0.15
CA LEU A 284 -7.88 -8.59 -1.09
C LEU A 284 -8.57 -9.43 -2.16
N LYS A 285 -9.72 -10.03 -1.82
CA LYS A 285 -10.53 -10.76 -2.79
C LYS A 285 -11.15 -9.81 -3.82
N LEU A 286 -11.75 -8.69 -3.38
CA LEU A 286 -12.26 -7.66 -4.27
C LEU A 286 -11.15 -7.10 -5.18
N LEU A 287 -9.97 -6.88 -4.61
CA LEU A 287 -8.82 -6.38 -5.35
C LEU A 287 -8.32 -7.38 -6.40
N PHE A 288 -8.23 -8.66 -6.06
CA PHE A 288 -7.87 -9.71 -7.01
C PHE A 288 -8.85 -9.76 -8.18
N ASP A 289 -10.15 -9.76 -7.89
CA ASP A 289 -11.21 -9.80 -8.91
C ASP A 289 -11.17 -8.55 -9.81
N ALA A 290 -10.77 -7.39 -9.28
CA ALA A 290 -10.59 -6.18 -10.08
C ALA A 290 -9.30 -6.19 -10.92
N CYS A 291 -8.19 -6.72 -10.39
CA CYS A 291 -6.90 -6.79 -11.08
C CYS A 291 -6.90 -7.82 -12.22
N ILE A 292 -7.57 -8.96 -12.03
CA ILE A 292 -7.58 -10.07 -12.99
C ILE A 292 -8.95 -10.21 -13.64
N GLN A 293 -9.02 -9.80 -14.89
CA GLN A 293 -10.23 -9.91 -15.71
C GLN A 293 -10.23 -11.22 -16.50
N VAL A 294 -11.34 -11.97 -16.42
CA VAL A 294 -11.54 -13.20 -17.20
C VAL A 294 -12.22 -12.85 -18.50
N LYS A 295 -11.57 -13.10 -19.63
CA LYS A 295 -12.05 -12.80 -21.00
C LYS A 295 -12.05 -14.02 -21.89
N ASP A 296 -12.79 -13.93 -23.00
CA ASP A 296 -12.82 -14.92 -24.09
C ASP A 296 -13.11 -16.34 -23.61
N VAL A 297 -14.04 -16.50 -22.67
CA VAL A 297 -14.40 -17.81 -22.10
C VAL A 297 -15.04 -18.69 -23.16
N LYS A 298 -14.43 -19.85 -23.42
CA LYS A 298 -14.92 -20.86 -24.35
C LYS A 298 -15.12 -22.19 -23.64
N TRP A 299 -16.35 -22.65 -23.63
CA TRP A 299 -16.72 -23.98 -23.16
C TRP A 299 -16.67 -24.97 -24.33
N GLY A 300 -15.97 -26.08 -24.15
CA GLY A 300 -15.84 -27.15 -25.15
C GLY A 300 -15.85 -28.53 -24.50
N GLU A 301 -15.92 -29.57 -25.32
CA GLU A 301 -15.91 -30.96 -24.83
C GLU A 301 -14.68 -31.30 -23.97
N LYS A 302 -13.53 -30.67 -24.23
CA LYS A 302 -12.27 -30.92 -23.52
C LYS A 302 -12.10 -30.06 -22.28
N GLY A 303 -13.06 -29.17 -21.97
CA GLY A 303 -12.97 -28.26 -20.83
C GLY A 303 -13.24 -26.80 -21.20
N ILE A 304 -12.71 -25.90 -20.38
CA ILE A 304 -12.84 -24.45 -20.53
C ILE A 304 -11.49 -23.85 -20.91
N SER A 305 -11.48 -22.87 -21.79
CA SER A 305 -10.32 -22.00 -22.04
C SER A 305 -10.74 -20.54 -21.92
N CYS A 306 -9.84 -19.68 -21.44
CA CYS A 306 -10.06 -18.25 -21.33
C CYS A 306 -8.72 -17.49 -21.40
N THR A 307 -8.82 -16.18 -21.45
CA THR A 307 -7.74 -15.24 -21.27
C THR A 307 -7.89 -14.59 -19.90
N LEU A 308 -6.87 -14.66 -19.05
CA LEU A 308 -6.76 -13.86 -17.82
C LEU A 308 -5.95 -12.61 -18.16
N GLU A 309 -6.53 -11.43 -17.98
CA GLU A 309 -5.86 -10.16 -18.22
C GLU A 309 -5.59 -9.45 -16.89
N ASN A 310 -4.32 -9.13 -16.63
CA ASN A 310 -3.92 -8.28 -15.50
C ASN A 310 -3.93 -6.81 -15.94
N VAL A 311 -4.83 -6.02 -15.38
CA VAL A 311 -5.00 -4.59 -15.69
C VAL A 311 -4.34 -3.67 -14.66
N SER A 312 -3.47 -4.21 -13.81
CA SER A 312 -2.84 -3.50 -12.69
C SER A 312 -1.32 -3.46 -12.77
N SER A 313 -0.71 -2.61 -11.92
CA SER A 313 0.74 -2.60 -11.68
C SER A 313 1.23 -3.77 -10.80
N VAL A 314 0.34 -4.60 -10.27
CA VAL A 314 0.70 -5.72 -9.39
C VAL A 314 0.97 -6.97 -10.22
N PRO A 315 2.16 -7.59 -10.16
CA PRO A 315 2.34 -8.93 -10.71
C PRO A 315 1.52 -9.91 -9.87
N VAL A 316 0.73 -10.78 -10.49
CA VAL A 316 -0.10 -11.74 -9.75
C VAL A 316 0.51 -13.14 -9.85
N ARG A 317 0.92 -13.68 -8.70
CA ARG A 317 1.56 -15.00 -8.57
C ARG A 317 0.53 -16.00 -8.06
N ILE A 318 0.23 -17.00 -8.89
CA ILE A 318 -0.85 -17.95 -8.63
C ILE A 318 -0.30 -19.36 -8.49
N THR A 319 -0.81 -20.11 -7.49
CA THR A 319 -0.64 -21.56 -7.37
C THR A 319 -2.00 -22.25 -7.22
N LYS A 320 -2.08 -23.52 -7.63
CA LYS A 320 -3.29 -24.32 -7.48
C LYS A 320 -3.57 -24.61 -6.00
N ALA A 321 -4.79 -24.32 -5.53
CA ALA A 321 -5.25 -24.67 -4.19
C ALA A 321 -6.05 -25.99 -4.18
N PRO A 322 -6.15 -26.68 -3.02
CA PRO A 322 -6.99 -27.86 -2.84
C PRO A 322 -8.48 -27.56 -3.04
N GLY A 323 -9.28 -28.61 -3.33
CA GLY A 323 -10.74 -28.55 -3.44
C GLY A 323 -11.25 -28.52 -4.87
N THR A 324 -10.39 -28.72 -5.88
CA THR A 324 -10.77 -28.89 -7.30
C THR A 324 -10.05 -30.07 -7.93
N GLU A 325 -10.01 -31.19 -7.24
CA GLU A 325 -9.28 -32.40 -7.65
C GLU A 325 -9.87 -33.02 -8.93
N LYS A 326 -11.15 -32.79 -9.23
CA LYS A 326 -11.83 -33.24 -10.46
C LYS A 326 -11.30 -32.58 -11.74
N TYR A 327 -10.54 -31.49 -11.60
CA TYR A 327 -10.07 -30.69 -12.72
C TYR A 327 -8.55 -30.52 -12.69
N ARG A 328 -7.94 -30.52 -13.88
CA ARG A 328 -6.56 -30.11 -14.09
C ARG A 328 -6.47 -28.73 -14.69
N TYR A 329 -5.56 -27.91 -14.18
CA TYR A 329 -5.14 -26.61 -14.67
C TYR A 329 -3.73 -26.33 -14.19
N ASN A 330 -3.15 -25.21 -14.62
CA ASN A 330 -1.78 -24.82 -14.28
C ASN A 330 -1.54 -24.89 -12.76
N ARG A 331 -0.46 -25.59 -12.34
CA ARG A 331 -0.11 -25.70 -10.93
C ARG A 331 0.46 -24.40 -10.37
N SER A 332 1.23 -23.66 -11.18
CA SER A 332 1.82 -22.38 -10.81
C SER A 332 2.05 -21.55 -12.06
N PHE A 333 1.79 -20.25 -11.98
CA PHE A 333 2.05 -19.27 -13.03
C PHE A 333 2.04 -17.84 -12.48
N ILE A 334 2.61 -16.91 -13.25
CA ILE A 334 2.62 -15.48 -12.95
C ILE A 334 1.95 -14.75 -14.08
N ILE A 335 1.13 -13.75 -13.77
CA ILE A 335 0.57 -12.82 -14.74
C ILE A 335 1.24 -11.46 -14.46
N PRO A 336 2.23 -11.05 -15.27
CA PRO A 336 2.91 -9.77 -15.10
C PRO A 336 1.94 -8.58 -15.17
N PRO A 337 2.34 -7.39 -14.69
CA PRO A 337 1.57 -6.17 -14.87
C PRO A 337 1.18 -5.95 -16.34
N PHE A 338 -0.07 -5.52 -16.57
CA PHE A 338 -0.60 -5.15 -17.91
C PHE A 338 -0.39 -6.22 -18.98
N SER A 339 -0.49 -7.49 -18.61
CA SER A 339 -0.29 -8.63 -19.50
C SER A 339 -1.46 -9.62 -19.46
N THR A 340 -1.42 -10.56 -20.39
CA THR A 340 -2.43 -11.62 -20.49
C THR A 340 -1.81 -12.99 -20.31
N PHE A 341 -2.61 -13.93 -19.78
CA PHE A 341 -2.25 -15.33 -19.63
C PHE A 341 -3.38 -16.22 -20.15
N ARG A 342 -3.05 -17.17 -21.05
CA ARG A 342 -4.04 -18.15 -21.52
C ARG A 342 -4.20 -19.24 -20.47
N PHE A 343 -5.42 -19.36 -19.93
CA PHE A 343 -5.74 -20.30 -18.88
C PHE A 343 -6.75 -21.34 -19.36
N SER A 344 -6.60 -22.59 -18.93
CA SER A 344 -7.56 -23.63 -19.26
C SER A 344 -7.79 -24.57 -18.07
N VAL A 345 -9.05 -25.04 -17.96
CA VAL A 345 -9.49 -26.00 -16.97
C VAL A 345 -10.04 -27.22 -17.71
N GLN A 346 -9.49 -28.39 -17.43
CA GLN A 346 -9.87 -29.64 -18.09
C GLN A 346 -10.26 -30.67 -17.04
N PRO A 347 -11.20 -31.57 -17.30
CA PRO A 347 -11.47 -32.72 -16.44
C PRO A 347 -10.20 -33.56 -16.25
N LEU A 348 -10.05 -34.19 -15.09
CA LEU A 348 -8.99 -35.19 -14.88
C LEU A 348 -9.24 -36.40 -15.79
N LEU A 349 -8.15 -37.07 -16.13
CA LEU A 349 -8.21 -38.35 -16.83
C LEU A 349 -8.64 -39.42 -15.81
N ASP A 350 -9.60 -40.25 -16.20
CA ASP A 350 -9.94 -41.48 -15.48
C ASP A 350 -9.22 -42.65 -16.20
N GLY A 351 -8.17 -43.10 -15.57
CA GLY A 351 -7.26 -44.05 -16.19
C GLY A 351 -6.56 -43.47 -17.43
N ASN A 352 -6.60 -44.20 -18.56
CA ASN A 352 -6.02 -43.79 -19.84
C ASN A 352 -7.02 -43.09 -20.78
N THR A 353 -8.25 -42.86 -20.33
CA THR A 353 -9.29 -42.25 -21.15
C THR A 353 -9.40 -40.74 -20.93
N SER A 354 -9.42 -39.99 -22.01
CA SER A 354 -9.73 -38.54 -21.97
C SER A 354 -11.19 -38.35 -21.54
N THR A 355 -11.42 -37.86 -20.32
CA THR A 355 -12.76 -37.51 -19.88
C THR A 355 -13.22 -36.23 -20.57
N LYS A 356 -14.41 -36.26 -21.14
CA LYS A 356 -15.08 -35.07 -21.67
C LYS A 356 -15.71 -34.31 -20.51
N LEU A 357 -15.80 -32.98 -20.66
CA LEU A 357 -16.56 -32.17 -19.73
C LEU A 357 -18.05 -32.53 -19.86
N ASP A 358 -18.64 -32.89 -18.73
CA ASP A 358 -20.09 -33.18 -18.69
C ASP A 358 -20.89 -31.94 -19.17
N PRO A 359 -21.72 -32.08 -20.22
CA PRO A 359 -22.51 -30.97 -20.78
C PRO A 359 -23.47 -30.33 -19.76
N SER A 360 -23.85 -31.05 -18.70
CA SER A 360 -24.75 -30.56 -17.65
C SER A 360 -24.05 -29.58 -16.70
N VAL A 361 -22.72 -29.56 -16.66
CA VAL A 361 -21.94 -28.66 -15.81
C VAL A 361 -22.11 -27.22 -16.29
N LYS A 362 -22.70 -26.37 -15.42
CA LYS A 362 -22.94 -24.95 -15.68
C LYS A 362 -21.93 -24.04 -15.00
N LYS A 363 -21.25 -24.54 -13.96
CA LYS A 363 -20.33 -23.75 -13.14
C LYS A 363 -19.06 -24.56 -12.80
N ILE A 364 -17.91 -23.94 -12.96
CA ILE A 364 -16.62 -24.47 -12.49
C ILE A 364 -15.88 -23.38 -11.73
N GLU A 365 -15.30 -23.75 -10.60
CA GLU A 365 -14.41 -22.89 -9.81
C GLU A 365 -13.01 -23.53 -9.78
N ALA A 366 -12.01 -22.85 -10.31
CA ALA A 366 -10.62 -23.24 -10.23
C ALA A 366 -9.98 -22.63 -8.96
N ASN A 367 -9.89 -23.39 -7.88
CA ASN A 367 -9.34 -22.91 -6.60
C ASN A 367 -7.85 -22.61 -6.72
N ILE A 368 -7.45 -21.44 -6.23
CA ILE A 368 -6.09 -20.92 -6.30
C ILE A 368 -5.67 -20.29 -4.98
N PHE A 369 -4.36 -20.27 -4.75
CA PHE A 369 -3.71 -19.31 -3.86
C PHE A 369 -3.11 -18.18 -4.70
N VAL A 370 -3.27 -16.95 -4.24
CA VAL A 370 -2.57 -15.78 -4.76
C VAL A 370 -1.40 -15.51 -3.81
N GLU A 371 -0.22 -15.99 -4.19
CA GLU A 371 0.94 -16.13 -3.30
C GLU A 371 1.49 -14.79 -2.80
N ASN A 372 1.29 -13.72 -3.55
CA ASN A 372 1.74 -12.39 -3.18
C ASN A 372 0.61 -11.48 -2.64
N PHE A 373 -0.57 -12.04 -2.32
CA PHE A 373 -1.65 -11.35 -1.60
C PHE A 373 -1.80 -11.99 -0.23
N HIS A 374 -1.35 -11.32 0.84
CA HIS A 374 -1.32 -11.86 2.18
C HIS A 374 -2.46 -11.35 3.06
N VAL A 375 -3.27 -12.27 3.56
CA VAL A 375 -4.43 -12.01 4.44
C VAL A 375 -4.10 -12.13 5.94
N GLY A 376 -2.85 -12.26 6.27
CA GLY A 376 -2.25 -12.41 7.61
C GLY A 376 -0.78 -12.75 7.49
N ALA A 377 -0.09 -12.98 8.60
CA ALA A 377 1.33 -13.32 8.61
C ALA A 377 1.62 -14.55 7.74
N ASN A 378 2.32 -14.34 6.62
CA ASN A 378 2.69 -15.40 5.66
C ASN A 378 1.50 -16.27 5.17
N LYS A 379 0.30 -15.71 5.13
CA LYS A 379 -0.91 -16.42 4.73
C LYS A 379 -1.42 -15.89 3.39
N PRO A 380 -1.21 -16.62 2.27
CA PRO A 380 -1.67 -16.20 0.95
C PRO A 380 -3.21 -16.20 0.88
N LEU A 381 -3.76 -15.35 0.03
CA LEU A 381 -5.19 -15.32 -0.28
C LEU A 381 -5.60 -16.60 -0.99
N LYS A 382 -6.59 -17.31 -0.45
CA LYS A 382 -7.29 -18.41 -1.12
C LYS A 382 -8.54 -17.87 -1.81
N THR A 383 -8.65 -18.07 -3.13
CA THR A 383 -9.80 -17.67 -3.94
C THR A 383 -10.03 -18.66 -5.08
N ALA A 384 -10.85 -18.31 -6.08
CA ALA A 384 -11.09 -19.13 -7.26
C ALA A 384 -11.26 -18.27 -8.51
N ILE A 385 -10.80 -18.78 -9.65
CA ILE A 385 -11.21 -18.29 -10.97
C ILE A 385 -12.53 -19.00 -11.32
N LYS A 386 -13.58 -18.22 -11.56
CA LYS A 386 -14.95 -18.72 -11.70
C LYS A 386 -15.39 -18.69 -13.16
N PHE A 387 -16.09 -19.72 -13.58
CA PHE A 387 -16.68 -19.87 -14.90
C PHE A 387 -18.14 -20.24 -14.75
N GLU A 388 -19.00 -19.47 -15.38
CA GLU A 388 -20.44 -19.71 -15.51
C GLU A 388 -20.84 -19.72 -16.98
N LYS A 389 -21.79 -20.68 -17.36
CA LYS A 389 -22.35 -20.80 -18.72
C LYS A 389 -23.55 -19.92 -18.88
#